data_51f9630b15d8cd911a6a34a3a988219c
#
_entry.id   51f9630b15d8cd911a6a34a3a988219c
#
_cell.length_a   1.000
_cell.length_b   1.000
_cell.length_c   1.000
_cell.angle_alpha   90.00
_cell.angle_beta   90.00
_cell.angle_gamma   90.00
#
_symmetry.space_group_name_H-M   'P 1'
#
loop_
_entity.id
_entity.type
_entity.pdbx_description
1 polymer ?
#
loop_
_entity_poly.entity_id
_entity_poly.type
_entity_poly.pdbx_seq_one_letter_code
_entity_poly.pdbx_strand_id
1 'polypeptide(L)'
;KPNTDAERTGLFRIIEKDATVCELNVSGSVTVTGQSGTAGMICGVNRGTIRNCAAAGRLDAYNAVGGIAGINEQSGKIVECSSSAELSGTYKIGGIVGVNAGEIHECTNTGGVNLSANERSRNIGGIAGTNTGTVTGCMNSAEIGYLHTGYNVGGIAGLNSGFTGDCINNGNVRGRRDIGGIIGQSEPFYKVEYGKNTLEILNESILGFSDALDETILNLRQAVQDGGEGLRNVLEEAEELREGLSADLDIIAGDAAWLADAEKYLDTIEQNLETLWKAFADSAEVTQLIAEIELIIRELRNAEPSEWVELLQELEAKIEQLRILLGDIASAAPALKALAEALNGLLSVSISGLRQAAEDCCKLIKNAEQKLDELTKTASEYLELVKADGNRLEKSVQKCVESMRLLRENIRNVLNGNGGNIEDVSENAERDAENQAGGMAAKCRNFGDVSGDYGIGGIIGNLSKELPSDLEEIDIPSIDDVLFTDTTLFIRATVFMCSNDAVISAKYDNAGGILGYGSRGFLLGCESGGSVKAGRKYAGGIAGRLSGTIRECGSITALNGKAYVGGIAGSAKSVIDCAAVPTML
;
A
#
# COMPACT_ATOMS: atom_id res chain seq x y z
N LYS A 1 -45.06 -0.81 -6.82
CA LYS A 1 -44.37 0.47 -7.08
C LYS A 1 -42.93 0.28 -6.64
N PRO A 2 -41.92 0.54 -7.46
CA PRO A 2 -40.56 0.56 -7.00
C PRO A 2 -40.46 1.66 -5.93
N ASN A 3 -39.99 1.31 -4.75
CA ASN A 3 -39.70 2.29 -3.71
C ASN A 3 -38.42 3.03 -4.13
N THR A 4 -38.56 4.29 -4.49
CA THR A 4 -37.47 5.12 -5.03
C THR A 4 -36.35 5.41 -4.00
N ASP A 5 -36.51 4.99 -2.74
CA ASP A 5 -35.54 5.13 -1.65
C ASP A 5 -34.98 3.77 -1.16
N ALA A 6 -35.05 2.72 -2.01
CA ALA A 6 -34.56 1.40 -1.63
C ALA A 6 -33.04 1.33 -1.75
N GLU A 7 -32.32 1.72 -0.72
CA GLU A 7 -30.86 1.55 -0.62
C GLU A 7 -30.42 0.07 -0.75
N ARG A 8 -31.32 -0.88 -0.50
CA ARG A 8 -31.04 -2.34 -0.47
C ARG A 8 -32.19 -3.12 -1.09
N THR A 9 -31.93 -3.84 -2.18
CA THR A 9 -32.96 -4.52 -2.97
C THR A 9 -32.65 -6.01 -3.16
N GLY A 10 -33.64 -6.85 -3.05
CA GLY A 10 -33.60 -8.29 -3.28
C GLY A 10 -34.94 -8.93 -2.90
N LEU A 11 -35.07 -10.25 -3.05
CA LEU A 11 -36.24 -10.97 -2.51
C LEU A 11 -36.32 -10.72 -1.00
N PHE A 12 -35.17 -10.72 -0.32
CA PHE A 12 -35.00 -10.26 1.06
C PHE A 12 -34.21 -8.96 1.06
N ARG A 13 -34.63 -7.99 1.86
CA ARG A 13 -33.87 -6.76 2.02
C ARG A 13 -32.56 -7.02 2.75
N ILE A 14 -32.64 -7.75 3.87
CA ILE A 14 -31.52 -8.18 4.71
C ILE A 14 -31.78 -9.60 5.18
N ILE A 15 -30.74 -10.43 5.16
CA ILE A 15 -30.72 -11.72 5.86
C ILE A 15 -29.86 -11.48 7.11
N GLU A 16 -30.48 -11.54 8.28
CA GLU A 16 -29.85 -11.22 9.56
C GLU A 16 -28.86 -12.31 10.01
N LYS A 17 -28.00 -11.96 10.94
CA LYS A 17 -27.05 -12.89 11.56
C LYS A 17 -27.79 -14.11 12.12
N ASP A 18 -27.22 -15.29 11.96
CA ASP A 18 -27.78 -16.59 12.36
C ASP A 18 -29.01 -17.06 11.55
N ALA A 19 -29.53 -16.24 10.63
CA ALA A 19 -30.54 -16.68 9.68
C ALA A 19 -29.95 -17.53 8.55
N THR A 20 -30.69 -18.49 8.05
CA THR A 20 -30.28 -19.34 6.93
C THR A 20 -31.32 -19.31 5.83
N VAL A 21 -30.87 -19.09 4.59
CA VAL A 21 -31.66 -19.28 3.37
C VAL A 21 -31.00 -20.40 2.57
N CYS A 22 -31.76 -21.46 2.30
CA CYS A 22 -31.21 -22.61 1.56
C CYS A 22 -32.19 -23.13 0.51
N GLU A 23 -31.63 -23.78 -0.53
CA GLU A 23 -32.37 -24.49 -1.58
C GLU A 23 -33.42 -23.60 -2.31
N LEU A 24 -33.10 -22.28 -2.42
CA LEU A 24 -33.98 -21.30 -3.04
C LEU A 24 -33.56 -21.01 -4.47
N ASN A 25 -34.48 -21.10 -5.41
CA ASN A 25 -34.29 -20.68 -6.78
C ASN A 25 -35.06 -19.39 -7.06
N VAL A 26 -34.34 -18.33 -7.47
CA VAL A 26 -34.93 -17.04 -7.79
C VAL A 26 -34.70 -16.71 -9.27
N SER A 27 -35.77 -16.35 -9.97
CA SER A 27 -35.66 -15.92 -11.35
C SER A 27 -36.53 -14.67 -11.61
N GLY A 28 -36.00 -13.70 -12.35
CA GLY A 28 -36.74 -12.50 -12.66
C GLY A 28 -35.88 -11.36 -13.21
N SER A 29 -36.47 -10.17 -13.22
CA SER A 29 -35.76 -8.95 -13.60
C SER A 29 -35.89 -7.92 -12.48
N VAL A 30 -34.73 -7.36 -12.07
CA VAL A 30 -34.64 -6.33 -11.04
C VAL A 30 -33.94 -5.12 -11.64
N THR A 31 -34.55 -3.96 -11.52
CA THR A 31 -33.93 -2.68 -11.91
C THR A 31 -34.03 -1.71 -10.74
N VAL A 32 -32.89 -1.20 -10.30
CA VAL A 32 -32.79 -0.22 -9.20
C VAL A 32 -32.33 1.10 -9.78
N THR A 33 -33.19 2.11 -9.70
CA THR A 33 -32.91 3.47 -10.13
C THR A 33 -32.42 4.30 -8.95
N GLY A 34 -31.19 4.74 -8.95
CA GLY A 34 -30.58 5.54 -7.86
C GLY A 34 -29.10 5.26 -7.73
N GLN A 35 -28.32 6.25 -7.33
CA GLN A 35 -26.84 6.12 -7.25
C GLN A 35 -26.33 5.33 -6.05
N SER A 36 -27.18 5.09 -5.04
CA SER A 36 -26.83 4.34 -3.82
C SER A 36 -27.43 2.91 -3.78
N GLY A 37 -27.98 2.44 -4.90
CA GLY A 37 -28.74 1.18 -4.92
C GLY A 37 -27.85 -0.06 -4.82
N THR A 38 -27.91 -0.75 -3.69
CA THR A 38 -27.34 -2.10 -3.46
C THR A 38 -28.36 -3.15 -3.85
N ALA A 39 -28.00 -4.12 -4.70
CA ALA A 39 -28.95 -5.09 -5.20
C ALA A 39 -28.38 -6.50 -5.36
N GLY A 40 -29.17 -7.49 -4.90
CA GLY A 40 -28.96 -8.92 -5.19
C GLY A 40 -30.29 -9.60 -5.51
N MET A 41 -30.26 -10.66 -6.31
CA MET A 41 -31.50 -11.37 -6.65
C MET A 41 -32.13 -12.02 -5.40
N ILE A 42 -31.32 -12.55 -4.51
CA ILE A 42 -31.79 -13.15 -3.25
C ILE A 42 -31.90 -12.08 -2.17
N CYS A 43 -30.83 -11.33 -1.89
CA CYS A 43 -30.90 -10.27 -0.88
C CYS A 43 -30.05 -9.05 -1.20
N GLY A 44 -30.43 -7.90 -0.64
CA GLY A 44 -29.63 -6.69 -0.66
C GLY A 44 -28.36 -6.87 0.19
N VAL A 45 -28.50 -7.34 1.43
CA VAL A 45 -27.41 -7.57 2.40
C VAL A 45 -27.54 -8.93 3.06
N ASN A 46 -26.45 -9.67 3.13
CA ASN A 46 -26.34 -10.93 3.84
C ASN A 46 -25.43 -10.81 5.07
N ARG A 47 -25.94 -11.13 6.25
CA ARG A 47 -25.22 -11.29 7.51
C ARG A 47 -25.27 -12.74 8.02
N GLY A 48 -26.18 -13.54 7.43
CA GLY A 48 -26.44 -14.94 7.77
C GLY A 48 -25.79 -15.90 6.79
N THR A 49 -26.43 -17.03 6.54
CA THR A 49 -25.98 -18.07 5.62
C THR A 49 -26.92 -18.22 4.43
N ILE A 50 -26.41 -18.14 3.22
CA ILE A 50 -27.10 -18.50 1.98
C ILE A 50 -26.42 -19.74 1.42
N ARG A 51 -27.16 -20.86 1.28
CA ARG A 51 -26.57 -22.11 0.84
C ARG A 51 -27.44 -22.83 -0.19
N ASN A 52 -26.75 -23.40 -1.21
CA ASN A 52 -27.38 -24.21 -2.25
C ASN A 52 -28.58 -23.48 -2.92
N CYS A 53 -28.35 -22.18 -3.23
CA CYS A 53 -29.34 -21.32 -3.88
C CYS A 53 -28.93 -20.97 -5.29
N ALA A 54 -29.93 -20.72 -6.17
CA ALA A 54 -29.67 -20.33 -7.53
C ALA A 54 -30.41 -19.04 -7.91
N ALA A 55 -29.75 -18.19 -8.71
CA ALA A 55 -30.31 -16.96 -9.25
C ALA A 55 -30.20 -16.92 -10.77
N ALA A 56 -31.25 -16.45 -11.43
CA ALA A 56 -31.32 -16.33 -12.89
C ALA A 56 -32.10 -15.08 -13.31
N GLY A 57 -31.86 -14.59 -14.53
CA GLY A 57 -32.59 -13.47 -15.12
C GLY A 57 -31.72 -12.24 -15.33
N ARG A 58 -32.18 -11.05 -14.94
CA ARG A 58 -31.45 -9.80 -15.17
C ARG A 58 -31.50 -8.90 -13.94
N LEU A 59 -30.37 -8.30 -13.60
CA LEU A 59 -30.30 -7.29 -12.55
C LEU A 59 -29.50 -6.09 -13.03
N ASP A 60 -30.07 -4.90 -12.90
CA ASP A 60 -29.45 -3.63 -13.26
C ASP A 60 -29.56 -2.67 -12.08
N ALA A 61 -28.39 -2.24 -11.55
CA ALA A 61 -28.31 -1.28 -10.45
C ALA A 61 -26.98 -0.52 -10.51
N TYR A 62 -26.88 0.59 -9.80
CA TYR A 62 -25.71 1.47 -9.91
C TYR A 62 -24.50 0.95 -9.12
N ASN A 63 -24.70 0.46 -7.90
CA ASN A 63 -23.62 0.11 -6.96
C ASN A 63 -23.92 -1.22 -6.23
N ALA A 64 -22.89 -1.95 -5.87
CA ALA A 64 -22.93 -3.21 -5.15
C ALA A 64 -23.98 -4.19 -5.70
N VAL A 65 -23.71 -4.68 -6.92
CA VAL A 65 -24.62 -5.54 -7.71
C VAL A 65 -24.12 -6.98 -7.65
N GLY A 66 -24.94 -7.90 -7.14
CA GLY A 66 -24.61 -9.32 -7.09
C GLY A 66 -25.73 -10.25 -7.53
N GLY A 67 -25.38 -11.33 -8.19
CA GLY A 67 -26.36 -12.34 -8.62
C GLY A 67 -27.10 -12.99 -7.43
N ILE A 68 -26.44 -13.16 -6.31
CA ILE A 68 -27.01 -13.70 -5.08
C ILE A 68 -27.29 -12.57 -4.08
N ALA A 69 -26.27 -11.80 -3.68
CA ALA A 69 -26.39 -10.74 -2.70
C ALA A 69 -25.69 -9.46 -3.19
N GLY A 70 -26.20 -8.28 -2.85
CA GLY A 70 -25.52 -7.02 -3.11
C GLY A 70 -24.27 -6.91 -2.24
N ILE A 71 -24.39 -7.11 -0.93
CA ILE A 71 -23.31 -7.11 0.06
C ILE A 71 -23.37 -8.39 0.89
N ASN A 72 -22.21 -9.02 1.10
CA ASN A 72 -22.00 -10.10 2.06
C ASN A 72 -21.11 -9.55 3.18
N GLU A 73 -21.71 -9.23 4.33
CA GLU A 73 -21.00 -8.65 5.47
C GLU A 73 -20.09 -9.68 6.16
N GLN A 74 -19.25 -9.26 7.10
CA GLN A 74 -18.20 -10.08 7.74
C GLN A 74 -18.72 -11.40 8.36
N SER A 75 -19.93 -11.42 8.90
CA SER A 75 -20.55 -12.63 9.42
C SER A 75 -21.27 -13.46 8.35
N GLY A 76 -21.42 -12.93 7.15
CA GLY A 76 -22.18 -13.53 6.06
C GLY A 76 -21.44 -14.68 5.38
N LYS A 77 -22.16 -15.74 5.05
CA LYS A 77 -21.66 -16.91 4.32
C LYS A 77 -22.53 -17.19 3.09
N ILE A 78 -21.87 -17.37 1.94
CA ILE A 78 -22.51 -17.78 0.68
C ILE A 78 -21.80 -19.04 0.19
N VAL A 79 -22.50 -20.18 0.23
CA VAL A 79 -21.90 -21.49 0.01
C VAL A 79 -22.69 -22.27 -1.03
N GLU A 80 -22.00 -22.92 -1.97
CA GLU A 80 -22.61 -23.80 -2.99
C GLU A 80 -23.73 -23.12 -3.79
N CYS A 81 -23.61 -21.80 -4.04
CA CYS A 81 -24.62 -21.03 -4.76
C CYS A 81 -24.25 -20.83 -6.21
N SER A 82 -25.23 -20.65 -7.07
CA SER A 82 -25.02 -20.42 -8.50
C SER A 82 -25.78 -19.19 -9.01
N SER A 83 -25.16 -18.48 -9.96
CA SER A 83 -25.82 -17.38 -10.67
C SER A 83 -25.67 -17.56 -12.19
N SER A 84 -26.79 -17.46 -12.88
CA SER A 84 -26.86 -17.31 -14.35
C SER A 84 -27.51 -15.99 -14.75
N ALA A 85 -27.62 -15.05 -13.83
CA ALA A 85 -28.20 -13.74 -14.08
C ALA A 85 -27.24 -12.85 -14.89
N GLU A 86 -27.79 -12.11 -15.86
CA GLU A 86 -27.08 -11.00 -16.52
C GLU A 86 -27.06 -9.78 -15.61
N LEU A 87 -25.88 -9.30 -15.29
CA LEU A 87 -25.68 -8.20 -14.35
C LEU A 87 -25.14 -6.96 -15.05
N SER A 88 -25.70 -5.79 -14.75
CA SER A 88 -25.23 -4.50 -15.22
C SER A 88 -25.13 -3.52 -14.07
N GLY A 89 -24.08 -2.68 -14.10
CA GLY A 89 -23.90 -1.65 -13.08
C GLY A 89 -22.70 -0.74 -13.33
N THR A 90 -22.42 0.13 -12.38
CA THR A 90 -21.29 1.08 -12.50
C THR A 90 -20.19 0.73 -11.50
N TYR A 91 -20.51 0.39 -10.27
CA TYR A 91 -19.52 0.11 -9.22
C TYR A 91 -19.80 -1.22 -8.53
N LYS A 92 -18.73 -2.01 -8.29
CA LYS A 92 -18.75 -3.22 -7.48
C LYS A 92 -19.77 -4.26 -7.96
N ILE A 93 -19.54 -4.78 -9.15
CA ILE A 93 -20.42 -5.73 -9.77
C ILE A 93 -19.77 -7.12 -9.73
N GLY A 94 -20.44 -8.09 -9.13
CA GLY A 94 -19.96 -9.46 -9.07
C GLY A 94 -21.02 -10.49 -9.41
N GLY A 95 -20.65 -11.54 -10.12
CA GLY A 95 -21.56 -12.59 -10.56
C GLY A 95 -22.34 -13.24 -9.40
N ILE A 96 -21.74 -13.30 -8.22
CA ILE A 96 -22.36 -13.79 -6.98
C ILE A 96 -22.66 -12.63 -6.03
N VAL A 97 -21.68 -11.76 -5.75
CA VAL A 97 -21.83 -10.67 -4.79
C VAL A 97 -21.14 -9.39 -5.27
N GLY A 98 -21.78 -8.22 -5.04
CA GLY A 98 -21.17 -6.93 -5.33
C GLY A 98 -19.98 -6.64 -4.40
N VAL A 99 -20.16 -6.77 -3.08
CA VAL A 99 -19.13 -6.57 -2.06
C VAL A 99 -19.09 -7.77 -1.13
N ASN A 100 -17.93 -8.38 -0.96
CA ASN A 100 -17.70 -9.47 -0.02
C ASN A 100 -16.76 -9.04 1.11
N ALA A 101 -17.25 -9.04 2.34
CA ALA A 101 -16.44 -8.94 3.56
C ALA A 101 -16.49 -10.23 4.40
N GLY A 102 -17.36 -11.19 4.04
CA GLY A 102 -17.52 -12.49 4.68
C GLY A 102 -16.88 -13.64 3.89
N GLU A 103 -17.54 -14.78 3.88
CA GLU A 103 -17.06 -16.00 3.23
C GLU A 103 -17.91 -16.35 1.99
N ILE A 104 -17.24 -16.65 0.86
CA ILE A 104 -17.84 -17.23 -0.35
C ILE A 104 -17.09 -18.52 -0.67
N HIS A 105 -17.82 -19.64 -0.74
CA HIS A 105 -17.22 -20.95 -0.95
C HIS A 105 -18.00 -21.76 -1.99
N GLU A 106 -17.27 -22.39 -2.92
CA GLU A 106 -17.82 -23.29 -3.94
C GLU A 106 -18.99 -22.71 -4.74
N CYS A 107 -18.95 -21.41 -5.07
CA CYS A 107 -19.97 -20.75 -5.87
C CYS A 107 -19.61 -20.70 -7.35
N THR A 108 -20.64 -20.72 -8.20
CA THR A 108 -20.46 -20.74 -9.66
C THR A 108 -21.21 -19.60 -10.33
N ASN A 109 -20.54 -18.85 -11.23
CA ASN A 109 -21.16 -17.89 -12.12
C ASN A 109 -21.12 -18.35 -13.58
N THR A 110 -22.27 -18.30 -14.23
CA THR A 110 -22.43 -18.54 -15.68
C THR A 110 -23.16 -17.39 -16.39
N GLY A 111 -23.61 -16.38 -15.65
CA GLY A 111 -24.28 -15.18 -16.16
C GLY A 111 -23.29 -14.07 -16.49
N GLY A 112 -23.47 -13.42 -17.62
CA GLY A 112 -22.59 -12.34 -18.06
C GLY A 112 -22.60 -11.14 -17.12
N VAL A 113 -21.44 -10.53 -16.91
CA VAL A 113 -21.29 -9.39 -16.01
C VAL A 113 -20.78 -8.18 -16.78
N ASN A 114 -21.60 -7.14 -16.83
CA ASN A 114 -21.26 -5.83 -17.41
C ASN A 114 -20.81 -5.90 -18.89
N LEU A 115 -21.54 -6.61 -19.71
CA LEU A 115 -21.21 -6.89 -21.12
C LEU A 115 -21.50 -5.70 -22.08
N SER A 116 -21.82 -4.52 -21.58
CA SER A 116 -22.04 -3.31 -22.37
C SER A 116 -21.04 -2.21 -22.01
N ALA A 117 -20.77 -1.31 -22.97
CA ALA A 117 -19.86 -0.20 -22.77
C ALA A 117 -20.33 0.72 -21.62
N ASN A 118 -19.51 0.83 -20.59
CA ASN A 118 -19.69 1.77 -19.48
C ASN A 118 -18.31 2.27 -19.04
N GLU A 119 -17.96 3.49 -19.44
CA GLU A 119 -16.64 4.09 -19.17
C GLU A 119 -16.37 4.33 -17.69
N ARG A 120 -17.42 4.41 -16.86
CA ARG A 120 -17.30 4.63 -15.41
C ARG A 120 -17.28 3.35 -14.59
N SER A 121 -17.44 2.19 -15.23
CA SER A 121 -17.55 0.93 -14.50
C SER A 121 -16.23 0.56 -13.84
N ARG A 122 -16.33 0.13 -12.55
CA ARG A 122 -15.16 -0.27 -11.73
C ARG A 122 -15.50 -1.44 -10.83
N ASN A 123 -14.45 -2.19 -10.49
CA ASN A 123 -14.50 -3.33 -9.59
C ASN A 123 -15.52 -4.37 -10.06
N ILE A 124 -15.22 -4.98 -11.20
CA ILE A 124 -16.09 -5.94 -11.86
C ILE A 124 -15.47 -7.33 -11.73
N GLY A 125 -16.20 -8.28 -11.15
CA GLY A 125 -15.71 -9.65 -10.96
C GLY A 125 -16.73 -10.72 -11.36
N GLY A 126 -16.25 -11.87 -11.77
CA GLY A 126 -17.13 -13.00 -12.07
C GLY A 126 -17.80 -13.60 -10.83
N ILE A 127 -17.20 -13.44 -9.65
CA ILE A 127 -17.74 -13.86 -8.36
C ILE A 127 -18.02 -12.65 -7.48
N ALA A 128 -17.01 -11.82 -7.21
CA ALA A 128 -17.12 -10.63 -6.35
C ALA A 128 -16.66 -9.37 -7.06
N GLY A 129 -17.41 -8.27 -6.96
CA GLY A 129 -16.96 -6.97 -7.43
C GLY A 129 -15.78 -6.47 -6.62
N THR A 130 -15.92 -6.46 -5.29
CA THR A 130 -14.86 -6.18 -4.33
C THR A 130 -14.81 -7.30 -3.29
N ASN A 131 -13.60 -7.80 -2.99
CA ASN A 131 -13.37 -8.82 -1.98
C ASN A 131 -12.41 -8.32 -0.89
N THR A 132 -12.91 -8.14 0.33
CA THR A 132 -12.12 -7.88 1.56
C THR A 132 -12.15 -9.08 2.51
N GLY A 133 -13.02 -10.06 2.24
CA GLY A 133 -13.16 -11.32 2.98
C GLY A 133 -12.46 -12.48 2.26
N THR A 134 -13.13 -13.63 2.20
CA THR A 134 -12.59 -14.85 1.62
C THR A 134 -13.45 -15.36 0.46
N VAL A 135 -12.80 -15.70 -0.66
CA VAL A 135 -13.41 -16.35 -1.83
C VAL A 135 -12.60 -17.61 -2.15
N THR A 136 -13.20 -18.79 -2.00
CA THR A 136 -12.50 -20.07 -2.21
C THR A 136 -13.31 -21.07 -3.03
N GLY A 137 -12.61 -21.88 -3.84
CA GLY A 137 -13.21 -22.97 -4.61
C GLY A 137 -14.26 -22.52 -5.64
N CYS A 138 -14.29 -21.22 -6.00
CA CYS A 138 -15.32 -20.68 -6.86
C CYS A 138 -14.93 -20.75 -8.35
N MET A 139 -15.95 -20.83 -9.21
CA MET A 139 -15.77 -20.94 -10.65
C MET A 139 -16.56 -19.88 -11.41
N ASN A 140 -15.88 -19.16 -12.31
CA ASN A 140 -16.52 -18.32 -13.31
C ASN A 140 -16.41 -18.96 -14.71
N SER A 141 -17.52 -19.08 -15.41
CA SER A 141 -17.56 -19.54 -16.82
C SER A 141 -18.25 -18.51 -17.74
N ALA A 142 -18.57 -17.35 -17.22
CA ALA A 142 -19.23 -16.27 -17.95
C ALA A 142 -18.22 -15.28 -18.54
N GLU A 143 -18.63 -14.55 -19.58
CA GLU A 143 -17.91 -13.37 -20.04
C GLU A 143 -18.03 -12.22 -19.04
N ILE A 144 -16.90 -11.53 -18.78
CA ILE A 144 -16.80 -10.45 -17.80
C ILE A 144 -16.27 -9.19 -18.49
N GLY A 145 -17.00 -8.09 -18.30
CA GLY A 145 -16.62 -6.75 -18.75
C GLY A 145 -16.76 -6.52 -20.26
N TYR A 146 -16.37 -5.32 -20.69
CA TYR A 146 -16.45 -4.88 -22.08
C TYR A 146 -15.13 -4.23 -22.51
N LEU A 147 -14.69 -4.53 -23.75
CA LEU A 147 -13.40 -4.08 -24.25
C LEU A 147 -13.29 -2.55 -24.28
N HIS A 148 -12.14 -2.02 -23.87
CA HIS A 148 -11.82 -0.59 -23.78
C HIS A 148 -12.63 0.22 -22.76
N THR A 149 -13.41 -0.44 -21.89
CA THR A 149 -14.15 0.20 -20.80
C THR A 149 -13.98 -0.61 -19.51
N GLY A 150 -14.19 0.02 -18.37
CA GLY A 150 -14.07 -0.63 -17.07
C GLY A 150 -12.65 -0.68 -16.52
N TYR A 151 -12.57 -0.55 -15.20
CA TYR A 151 -11.36 -0.58 -14.41
C TYR A 151 -11.47 -1.68 -13.37
N ASN A 152 -10.34 -2.31 -13.01
CA ASN A 152 -10.31 -3.40 -12.04
C ASN A 152 -11.29 -4.52 -12.41
N VAL A 153 -11.03 -5.20 -13.52
CA VAL A 153 -11.91 -6.27 -14.03
C VAL A 153 -11.23 -7.61 -13.86
N GLY A 154 -11.84 -8.52 -13.11
CA GLY A 154 -11.32 -9.86 -12.86
C GLY A 154 -12.31 -10.98 -13.14
N GLY A 155 -11.82 -12.14 -13.54
CA GLY A 155 -12.65 -13.32 -13.75
C GLY A 155 -13.29 -13.84 -12.46
N ILE A 156 -12.69 -13.57 -11.31
CA ILE A 156 -13.20 -13.91 -9.97
C ILE A 156 -13.50 -12.64 -9.18
N ALA A 157 -12.54 -11.76 -8.96
CA ALA A 157 -12.72 -10.53 -8.20
C ALA A 157 -12.24 -9.31 -8.97
N GLY A 158 -13.00 -8.22 -8.93
CA GLY A 158 -12.57 -6.94 -9.52
C GLY A 158 -11.45 -6.32 -8.71
N LEU A 159 -11.69 -6.05 -7.43
CA LEU A 159 -10.71 -5.59 -6.45
C LEU A 159 -10.59 -6.62 -5.34
N ASN A 160 -9.36 -6.91 -4.91
CA ASN A 160 -9.09 -7.86 -3.83
C ASN A 160 -8.08 -7.31 -2.82
N SER A 161 -8.49 -7.17 -1.57
CA SER A 161 -7.62 -6.99 -0.40
C SER A 161 -7.76 -8.16 0.60
N GLY A 162 -8.73 -9.05 0.38
CA GLY A 162 -8.94 -10.29 1.13
C GLY A 162 -8.16 -11.48 0.56
N PHE A 163 -8.68 -12.69 0.78
CA PHE A 163 -8.12 -13.93 0.25
C PHE A 163 -8.92 -14.45 -0.95
N THR A 164 -8.23 -14.86 -2.00
CA THR A 164 -8.82 -15.55 -3.15
C THR A 164 -8.03 -16.84 -3.42
N GLY A 165 -8.65 -18.00 -3.20
CA GLY A 165 -7.96 -19.29 -3.28
C GLY A 165 -8.71 -20.38 -4.06
N ASP A 166 -7.97 -21.29 -4.70
CA ASP A 166 -8.51 -22.47 -5.41
C ASP A 166 -9.62 -22.14 -6.43
N CYS A 167 -9.62 -20.91 -6.98
CA CYS A 167 -10.63 -20.44 -7.90
C CYS A 167 -10.23 -20.70 -9.37
N ILE A 168 -11.25 -20.90 -10.22
CA ILE A 168 -11.06 -21.16 -11.64
C ILE A 168 -11.85 -20.15 -12.47
N ASN A 169 -11.17 -19.54 -13.43
CA ASN A 169 -11.83 -18.73 -14.46
C ASN A 169 -11.72 -19.42 -15.84
N ASN A 170 -12.86 -19.72 -16.42
CA ASN A 170 -13.00 -20.24 -17.80
C ASN A 170 -13.56 -19.19 -18.76
N GLY A 171 -14.12 -18.09 -18.25
CA GLY A 171 -14.73 -17.04 -19.04
C GLY A 171 -13.73 -15.98 -19.50
N ASN A 172 -13.99 -15.39 -20.66
CA ASN A 172 -13.17 -14.28 -21.15
C ASN A 172 -13.36 -13.02 -20.31
N VAL A 173 -12.26 -12.30 -20.05
CA VAL A 173 -12.24 -11.07 -19.26
C VAL A 173 -11.81 -9.91 -20.14
N ARG A 174 -12.59 -8.85 -20.19
CA ARG A 174 -12.32 -7.68 -21.03
C ARG A 174 -12.48 -6.39 -20.24
N GLY A 175 -11.64 -5.41 -20.51
CA GLY A 175 -11.72 -4.12 -19.86
C GLY A 175 -10.82 -3.06 -20.49
N ARG A 176 -10.63 -1.96 -19.81
CA ARG A 176 -9.70 -0.90 -20.19
C ARG A 176 -8.39 -1.04 -19.45
N ARG A 177 -8.41 -1.08 -18.11
CA ARG A 177 -7.21 -1.04 -17.28
C ARG A 177 -7.35 -1.94 -16.06
N ASP A 178 -6.24 -2.56 -15.67
CA ASP A 178 -6.12 -3.44 -14.52
C ASP A 178 -7.03 -4.67 -14.65
N ILE A 179 -6.71 -5.48 -15.66
CA ILE A 179 -7.54 -6.62 -16.05
C ILE A 179 -6.81 -7.92 -15.76
N GLY A 180 -7.41 -8.77 -14.94
CA GLY A 180 -6.86 -10.07 -14.58
C GLY A 180 -7.79 -11.25 -14.85
N GLY A 181 -7.22 -12.37 -15.23
CA GLY A 181 -8.01 -13.60 -15.41
C GLY A 181 -8.68 -14.06 -14.11
N ILE A 182 -8.09 -13.72 -12.97
CA ILE A 182 -8.64 -13.99 -11.63
C ILE A 182 -9.01 -12.69 -10.94
N ILE A 183 -8.08 -11.74 -10.80
CA ILE A 183 -8.25 -10.51 -10.03
C ILE A 183 -7.86 -9.32 -10.91
N GLY A 184 -8.71 -8.30 -11.01
CA GLY A 184 -8.40 -7.06 -11.71
C GLY A 184 -7.29 -6.30 -11.02
N GLN A 185 -7.51 -5.88 -9.81
CA GLN A 185 -6.52 -5.25 -8.94
C GLN A 185 -6.46 -5.96 -7.60
N SER A 186 -5.25 -6.24 -7.12
CA SER A 186 -5.00 -6.80 -5.78
C SER A 186 -4.13 -5.87 -4.96
N GLU A 187 -4.52 -5.64 -3.72
CA GLU A 187 -3.71 -4.90 -2.75
C GLU A 187 -2.78 -5.89 -2.04
N PRO A 188 -1.45 -5.75 -2.19
CA PRO A 188 -0.52 -6.64 -1.52
C PRO A 188 -0.56 -6.41 -0.01
N PHE A 189 -0.56 -7.49 0.75
CA PHE A 189 -0.34 -7.38 2.19
C PHE A 189 1.16 -7.20 2.46
N TYR A 190 1.51 -6.15 3.18
CA TYR A 190 2.83 -5.97 3.78
C TYR A 190 2.69 -5.47 5.21
N LYS A 191 3.53 -5.98 6.10
CA LYS A 191 3.69 -5.47 7.44
C LYS A 191 4.99 -4.68 7.47
N VAL A 192 4.91 -3.44 7.89
CA VAL A 192 6.10 -2.62 8.14
C VAL A 192 6.36 -2.66 9.65
N GLU A 193 7.57 -3.08 10.04
CA GLU A 193 8.05 -2.88 11.39
C GLU A 193 9.07 -1.73 11.33
N TYR A 194 8.75 -0.67 12.04
CA TYR A 194 9.59 0.51 12.11
C TYR A 194 10.60 0.31 13.22
N GLY A 195 11.89 0.46 12.90
CA GLY A 195 12.92 0.69 13.88
C GLY A 195 12.85 2.12 14.41
N LYS A 196 13.95 2.61 15.02
CA LYS A 196 14.05 4.00 15.41
C LYS A 196 13.90 4.90 14.19
N ASN A 197 13.09 5.95 14.31
CA ASN A 197 12.93 6.90 13.21
C ASN A 197 14.26 7.65 12.96
N THR A 198 14.42 8.10 11.74
CA THR A 198 15.63 8.77 11.25
C THR A 198 16.04 9.98 12.11
N LEU A 199 15.05 10.76 12.59
CA LEU A 199 15.29 11.93 13.44
C LEU A 199 15.70 11.52 14.85
N GLU A 200 15.15 10.44 15.40
CA GLU A 200 15.54 9.88 16.69
C GLU A 200 16.99 9.40 16.66
N ILE A 201 17.37 8.65 15.62
CA ILE A 201 18.77 8.22 15.41
C ILE A 201 19.71 9.42 15.26
N LEU A 202 19.26 10.44 14.51
CA LEU A 202 20.04 11.65 14.32
C LEU A 202 20.20 12.41 15.63
N ASN A 203 19.13 12.62 16.38
CA ASN A 203 19.13 13.30 17.68
C ASN A 203 20.01 12.58 18.70
N GLU A 204 19.88 11.25 18.83
CA GLU A 204 20.77 10.44 19.70
C GLU A 204 22.24 10.57 19.30
N SER A 205 22.53 10.59 17.99
CA SER A 205 23.91 10.72 17.50
C SER A 205 24.50 12.11 17.77
N ILE A 206 23.69 13.16 17.67
CA ILE A 206 24.06 14.54 17.98
C ILE A 206 24.32 14.69 19.48
N LEU A 207 23.42 14.18 20.31
CA LEU A 207 23.60 14.18 21.76
C LEU A 207 24.85 13.40 22.18
N GLY A 208 25.07 12.22 21.60
CA GLY A 208 26.27 11.41 21.86
C GLY A 208 27.57 12.12 21.47
N PHE A 209 27.57 12.89 20.38
CA PHE A 209 28.71 13.72 20.00
C PHE A 209 28.89 14.91 20.95
N SER A 210 27.82 15.60 21.32
CA SER A 210 27.83 16.69 22.29
C SER A 210 28.42 16.25 23.64
N ASP A 211 28.01 15.11 24.17
CA ASP A 211 28.52 14.55 25.42
C ASP A 211 30.03 14.23 25.34
N ALA A 212 30.46 13.66 24.21
CA ALA A 212 31.88 13.34 23.99
C ALA A 212 32.73 14.62 23.87
N LEU A 213 32.20 15.69 23.29
CA LEU A 213 32.84 16.99 23.19
C LEU A 213 32.93 17.66 24.57
N ASP A 214 31.88 17.63 25.37
CA ASP A 214 31.86 18.16 26.75
C ASP A 214 32.89 17.44 27.66
N GLU A 215 33.01 16.11 27.53
CA GLU A 215 34.05 15.32 28.21
C GLU A 215 35.46 15.74 27.77
N THR A 216 35.64 16.01 26.49
CA THR A 216 36.95 16.45 25.93
C THR A 216 37.31 17.85 26.43
N ILE A 217 36.37 18.79 26.44
CA ILE A 217 36.57 20.14 26.98
C ILE A 217 36.94 20.10 28.46
N LEU A 218 36.26 19.26 29.25
CA LEU A 218 36.55 19.10 30.67
C LEU A 218 38.01 18.60 30.89
N ASN A 219 38.44 17.60 30.11
CA ASN A 219 39.79 17.08 30.20
C ASN A 219 40.86 18.07 29.70
N LEU A 220 40.55 18.88 28.66
CA LEU A 220 41.39 19.98 28.20
C LEU A 220 41.54 21.08 29.26
N ARG A 221 40.46 21.50 29.90
CA ARG A 221 40.50 22.49 31.00
C ARG A 221 41.41 22.03 32.15
N GLN A 222 41.31 20.75 32.52
CA GLN A 222 42.17 20.17 33.56
C GLN A 222 43.64 20.17 33.11
N ALA A 223 43.94 19.75 31.88
CA ALA A 223 45.30 19.72 31.35
C ALA A 223 45.91 21.14 31.23
N VAL A 224 45.15 22.15 30.90
CA VAL A 224 45.58 23.56 30.88
C VAL A 224 45.90 24.05 32.31
N GLN A 225 45.08 23.70 33.32
CA GLN A 225 45.31 24.05 34.73
C GLN A 225 46.56 23.39 35.29
N ASP A 226 46.89 22.17 34.89
CA ASP A 226 48.06 21.41 35.33
C ASP A 226 49.38 21.83 34.67
N GLY A 227 49.39 22.94 33.92
CA GLY A 227 50.58 23.59 33.34
C GLY A 227 50.75 23.47 31.83
N GLY A 228 49.70 22.98 31.14
CA GLY A 228 49.69 22.87 29.68
C GLY A 228 49.26 24.16 28.98
N GLU A 229 49.95 25.30 29.17
CA GLU A 229 49.58 26.60 28.54
C GLU A 229 49.40 26.50 27.01
N GLY A 230 50.14 25.60 26.35
CA GLY A 230 50.01 25.38 24.92
C GLY A 230 48.70 24.69 24.48
N LEU A 231 47.95 24.10 25.38
CA LEU A 231 46.61 23.53 25.08
C LEU A 231 45.48 24.56 25.18
N ARG A 232 45.78 25.81 25.53
CA ARG A 232 44.76 26.84 25.67
C ARG A 232 44.05 27.14 24.36
N ASN A 233 44.77 27.21 23.25
CA ASN A 233 44.14 27.44 21.95
C ASN A 233 43.23 26.28 21.52
N VAL A 234 43.64 25.02 21.84
CA VAL A 234 42.84 23.83 21.56
C VAL A 234 41.55 23.82 22.39
N LEU A 235 41.65 24.30 23.66
CA LEU A 235 40.48 24.45 24.52
C LEU A 235 39.51 25.53 23.95
N GLU A 236 40.03 26.69 23.56
CA GLU A 236 39.24 27.76 22.96
C GLU A 236 38.54 27.28 21.68
N GLU A 237 39.20 26.56 20.79
CA GLU A 237 38.65 25.97 19.57
C GLU A 237 37.54 24.92 19.87
N ALA A 238 37.73 24.08 20.92
CA ALA A 238 36.75 23.10 21.36
C ALA A 238 35.50 23.76 21.96
N GLU A 239 35.70 24.84 22.73
CA GLU A 239 34.61 25.65 23.32
C GLU A 239 33.82 26.37 22.22
N GLU A 240 34.49 26.97 21.23
CA GLU A 240 33.82 27.57 20.05
C GLU A 240 33.02 26.54 19.25
N LEU A 241 33.57 25.32 19.07
CA LEU A 241 32.85 24.23 18.39
C LEU A 241 31.58 23.85 19.16
N ARG A 242 31.66 23.78 20.49
CA ARG A 242 30.51 23.48 21.37
C ARG A 242 29.43 24.54 21.33
N GLU A 243 29.83 25.82 21.37
CA GLU A 243 28.89 26.94 21.26
C GLU A 243 28.22 26.98 19.89
N GLY A 244 28.99 26.78 18.80
CA GLY A 244 28.45 26.68 17.45
C GLY A 244 27.45 25.53 17.31
N LEU A 245 27.78 24.34 17.82
CA LEU A 245 26.90 23.18 17.79
C LEU A 245 25.58 23.42 18.56
N SER A 246 25.65 24.11 19.72
CA SER A 246 24.46 24.44 20.51
C SER A 246 23.55 25.46 19.81
N ALA A 247 24.14 26.51 19.22
CA ALA A 247 23.39 27.52 18.48
C ALA A 247 22.70 26.93 17.24
N ASP A 248 23.37 25.99 16.59
CA ASP A 248 22.89 25.35 15.37
C ASP A 248 21.80 24.28 15.68
N LEU A 249 21.88 23.60 16.83
CA LEU A 249 20.82 22.73 17.33
C LEU A 249 19.55 23.52 17.68
N ASP A 250 19.69 24.70 18.27
CA ASP A 250 18.57 25.61 18.56
C ASP A 250 17.88 26.10 17.27
N ILE A 251 18.64 26.28 16.17
CA ILE A 251 18.10 26.61 14.85
C ILE A 251 17.30 25.42 14.27
N ILE A 252 17.81 24.20 14.40
CA ILE A 252 17.12 22.99 13.91
C ILE A 252 15.82 22.74 14.71
N ALA A 253 15.85 23.00 16.02
CA ALA A 253 14.67 22.88 16.89
C ALA A 253 13.69 24.07 16.74
N GLY A 254 14.18 25.26 16.39
CA GLY A 254 13.41 26.50 16.44
C GLY A 254 12.89 27.03 15.09
N ASP A 255 13.51 26.69 13.96
CA ASP A 255 13.20 27.29 12.66
C ASP A 255 12.27 26.40 11.80
N ALA A 256 11.26 25.83 12.43
CA ALA A 256 10.27 25.02 11.72
C ALA A 256 9.22 25.91 11.02
N ALA A 257 9.64 26.73 10.06
CA ALA A 257 8.72 27.48 9.20
C ALA A 257 7.68 26.57 8.53
N TRP A 258 8.04 25.32 8.27
CA TRP A 258 7.14 24.29 7.74
C TRP A 258 6.02 23.90 8.71
N LEU A 259 6.20 24.08 10.05
CA LEU A 259 5.14 23.81 11.03
C LEU A 259 3.95 24.77 10.84
N ALA A 260 4.19 26.02 10.48
CA ALA A 260 3.11 26.98 10.20
C ALA A 260 2.33 26.62 8.92
N ASP A 261 2.99 25.99 7.95
CA ASP A 261 2.31 25.48 6.75
C ASP A 261 1.59 24.16 7.03
N ALA A 262 2.16 23.28 7.86
CA ALA A 262 1.53 22.06 8.32
C ALA A 262 0.22 22.33 9.10
N GLU A 263 0.21 23.37 9.95
CA GLU A 263 -0.97 23.78 10.72
C GLU A 263 -2.19 24.09 9.82
N LYS A 264 -1.98 24.72 8.66
CA LYS A 264 -3.04 24.99 7.69
C LYS A 264 -3.70 23.72 7.15
N TYR A 265 -2.90 22.67 6.97
CA TYR A 265 -3.42 21.38 6.52
C TYR A 265 -4.14 20.65 7.64
N LEU A 266 -3.64 20.71 8.89
CA LEU A 266 -4.33 20.17 10.07
C LEU A 266 -5.70 20.83 10.25
N ASP A 267 -5.79 22.16 10.15
CA ASP A 267 -7.06 22.90 10.20
C ASP A 267 -8.03 22.45 9.08
N THR A 268 -7.50 22.21 7.87
CA THR A 268 -8.31 21.72 6.74
C THR A 268 -8.82 20.31 6.98
N ILE A 269 -8.01 19.44 7.57
CA ILE A 269 -8.41 18.08 7.97
C ILE A 269 -9.55 18.17 9.00
N GLU A 270 -9.40 18.95 10.07
CA GLU A 270 -10.44 19.12 11.12
C GLU A 270 -11.78 19.63 10.54
N GLN A 271 -11.76 20.62 9.66
CA GLN A 271 -12.98 21.14 9.02
C GLN A 271 -13.72 20.08 8.21
N ASN A 272 -12.99 19.20 7.51
CA ASN A 272 -13.59 18.12 6.75
C ASN A 272 -14.08 16.97 7.65
N LEU A 273 -13.40 16.69 8.75
CA LEU A 273 -13.87 15.76 9.78
C LEU A 273 -15.16 16.23 10.43
N GLU A 274 -15.26 17.51 10.76
CA GLU A 274 -16.50 18.13 11.30
C GLU A 274 -17.67 17.99 10.31
N THR A 275 -17.40 18.14 9.02
CA THR A 275 -18.39 17.94 7.96
C THR A 275 -18.88 16.49 7.90
N LEU A 276 -17.97 15.52 7.98
CA LEU A 276 -18.29 14.09 8.03
C LEU A 276 -19.02 13.72 9.32
N TRP A 277 -18.57 14.26 10.46
CA TRP A 277 -19.22 14.02 11.74
C TRP A 277 -20.69 14.48 11.74
N LYS A 278 -20.98 15.66 11.19
CA LYS A 278 -22.36 16.17 11.05
C LYS A 278 -23.22 15.32 10.12
N ALA A 279 -22.61 14.78 9.06
CA ALA A 279 -23.33 13.96 8.08
C ALA A 279 -23.60 12.53 8.57
N PHE A 280 -22.77 12.00 9.48
CA PHE A 280 -22.77 10.60 9.92
C PHE A 280 -22.83 10.45 11.45
N ALA A 281 -23.41 11.43 12.17
CA ALA A 281 -23.49 11.45 13.63
C ALA A 281 -24.19 10.21 14.23
N ASP A 282 -25.07 9.55 13.48
CA ASP A 282 -25.77 8.33 13.90
C ASP A 282 -24.92 7.05 13.74
N SER A 283 -23.75 7.13 13.11
CA SER A 283 -22.84 5.99 12.94
C SER A 283 -21.78 5.99 14.05
N ALA A 284 -21.89 5.03 14.97
CA ALA A 284 -20.94 4.90 16.09
C ALA A 284 -19.50 4.64 15.60
N GLU A 285 -19.32 3.84 14.54
CA GLU A 285 -18.00 3.56 13.95
C GLU A 285 -17.34 4.81 13.37
N VAL A 286 -18.09 5.60 12.60
CA VAL A 286 -17.60 6.83 11.98
C VAL A 286 -17.24 7.86 13.05
N THR A 287 -18.11 8.07 14.04
CA THR A 287 -17.88 9.05 15.11
C THR A 287 -16.69 8.67 16.01
N GLN A 288 -16.49 7.38 16.28
CA GLN A 288 -15.33 6.90 17.02
C GLN A 288 -14.04 7.16 16.23
N LEU A 289 -14.00 6.80 14.95
CA LEU A 289 -12.83 6.96 14.12
C LEU A 289 -12.45 8.44 13.93
N ILE A 290 -13.44 9.32 13.79
CA ILE A 290 -13.22 10.77 13.75
C ILE A 290 -12.60 11.26 15.07
N ALA A 291 -13.10 10.79 16.22
CA ALA A 291 -12.56 11.18 17.53
C ALA A 291 -11.10 10.71 17.71
N GLU A 292 -10.75 9.52 17.20
CA GLU A 292 -9.36 9.02 17.19
C GLU A 292 -8.46 9.90 16.32
N ILE A 293 -8.90 10.31 15.14
CA ILE A 293 -8.16 11.24 14.25
C ILE A 293 -7.98 12.60 14.90
N GLU A 294 -9.02 13.17 15.53
CA GLU A 294 -8.92 14.44 16.25
C GLU A 294 -7.93 14.40 17.42
N LEU A 295 -7.80 13.23 18.07
CA LEU A 295 -6.80 13.03 19.12
C LEU A 295 -5.37 13.11 18.55
N ILE A 296 -5.10 12.39 17.46
CA ILE A 296 -3.79 12.42 16.79
C ILE A 296 -3.43 13.84 16.31
N ILE A 297 -4.38 14.58 15.74
CA ILE A 297 -4.16 15.98 15.34
C ILE A 297 -3.77 16.84 16.53
N ARG A 298 -4.41 16.63 17.68
CA ARG A 298 -4.09 17.36 18.91
C ARG A 298 -2.71 16.99 19.45
N GLU A 299 -2.31 15.74 19.33
CA GLU A 299 -0.96 15.26 19.66
C GLU A 299 0.07 15.88 18.73
N LEU A 300 -0.15 15.88 17.41
CA LEU A 300 0.72 16.53 16.42
C LEU A 300 0.98 18.02 16.73
N ARG A 301 -0.04 18.76 17.15
CA ARG A 301 0.11 20.17 17.51
C ARG A 301 0.97 20.42 18.75
N ASN A 302 1.15 19.44 19.60
CA ASN A 302 1.92 19.55 20.84
C ASN A 302 3.24 18.75 20.80
N ALA A 303 3.45 17.99 19.74
CA ALA A 303 4.60 17.11 19.59
C ALA A 303 5.83 17.86 19.09
N GLU A 304 7.00 17.40 19.54
CA GLU A 304 8.27 17.82 18.96
C GLU A 304 8.41 17.26 17.52
N PRO A 305 9.17 17.92 16.63
CA PRO A 305 9.33 17.47 15.25
C PRO A 305 9.76 15.99 15.08
N SER A 306 10.49 15.45 16.03
CA SER A 306 10.92 14.05 16.06
C SER A 306 9.77 13.05 16.25
N GLU A 307 8.68 13.47 16.89
CA GLU A 307 7.50 12.64 17.17
C GLU A 307 6.49 12.68 16.01
N TRP A 308 6.62 13.67 15.12
CA TRP A 308 5.69 13.88 14.00
C TRP A 308 5.58 12.69 13.06
N VAL A 309 6.65 11.96 12.87
CA VAL A 309 6.71 10.85 11.91
C VAL A 309 5.73 9.74 12.29
N GLU A 310 5.75 9.30 13.55
CA GLU A 310 4.86 8.25 14.05
C GLU A 310 3.40 8.71 14.03
N LEU A 311 3.15 9.94 14.47
CA LEU A 311 1.82 10.53 14.51
C LEU A 311 1.23 10.74 13.10
N LEU A 312 2.04 11.12 12.12
CA LEU A 312 1.59 11.25 10.72
C LEU A 312 1.22 9.91 10.10
N GLN A 313 1.95 8.84 10.44
CA GLN A 313 1.61 7.49 9.97
C GLN A 313 0.30 6.99 10.60
N GLU A 314 0.13 7.25 11.89
CA GLU A 314 -1.12 6.90 12.57
C GLU A 314 -2.30 7.69 11.98
N LEU A 315 -2.10 8.99 11.71
CA LEU A 315 -3.08 9.84 11.05
C LEU A 315 -3.46 9.32 9.65
N GLU A 316 -2.47 8.96 8.84
CA GLU A 316 -2.69 8.37 7.51
C GLU A 316 -3.50 7.08 7.60
N ALA A 317 -3.12 6.16 8.50
CA ALA A 317 -3.82 4.90 8.69
C ALA A 317 -5.29 5.09 9.12
N LYS A 318 -5.56 6.05 10.00
CA LYS A 318 -6.93 6.33 10.48
C LYS A 318 -7.79 7.02 9.41
N ILE A 319 -7.23 7.96 8.65
CA ILE A 319 -7.93 8.59 7.51
C ILE A 319 -8.24 7.53 6.44
N GLU A 320 -7.33 6.59 6.19
CA GLU A 320 -7.57 5.49 5.27
C GLU A 320 -8.71 4.57 5.74
N GLN A 321 -8.77 4.24 7.03
CA GLN A 321 -9.89 3.49 7.60
C GLN A 321 -11.22 4.23 7.40
N LEU A 322 -11.24 5.56 7.62
CA LEU A 322 -12.41 6.38 7.39
C LEU A 322 -12.80 6.41 5.89
N ARG A 323 -11.82 6.45 5.00
CA ARG A 323 -12.02 6.37 3.56
C ARG A 323 -12.64 5.03 3.13
N ILE A 324 -12.15 3.92 3.68
CA ILE A 324 -12.70 2.59 3.41
C ILE A 324 -14.15 2.50 3.90
N LEU A 325 -14.44 3.02 5.09
CA LEU A 325 -15.76 2.97 5.70
C LEU A 325 -16.80 3.82 4.94
N LEU A 326 -16.41 4.99 4.43
CA LEU A 326 -17.30 5.97 3.82
C LEU A 326 -17.14 6.11 2.30
N GLY A 327 -16.14 5.49 1.68
CA GLY A 327 -15.76 5.70 0.27
C GLY A 327 -16.90 5.44 -0.73
N ASP A 328 -17.85 4.60 -0.38
CA ASP A 328 -19.00 4.26 -1.21
C ASP A 328 -20.20 5.21 -1.06
N ILE A 329 -20.12 6.16 -0.15
CA ILE A 329 -21.22 7.07 0.14
C ILE A 329 -21.02 8.36 -0.64
N ALA A 330 -21.82 8.57 -1.66
CA ALA A 330 -21.70 9.73 -2.57
C ALA A 330 -21.69 11.09 -1.83
N SER A 331 -22.41 11.21 -0.71
CA SER A 331 -22.43 12.43 0.11
C SER A 331 -21.14 12.66 0.89
N ALA A 332 -20.34 11.63 1.14
CA ALA A 332 -19.04 11.71 1.81
C ALA A 332 -17.89 12.07 0.85
N ALA A 333 -18.04 11.76 -0.44
CA ALA A 333 -16.98 11.87 -1.44
C ALA A 333 -16.26 13.24 -1.47
N PRO A 334 -16.95 14.41 -1.43
CA PRO A 334 -16.26 15.70 -1.45
C PRO A 334 -15.38 15.93 -0.22
N ALA A 335 -15.86 15.54 0.98
CA ALA A 335 -15.10 15.71 2.22
C ALA A 335 -13.93 14.71 2.30
N LEU A 336 -14.11 13.47 1.85
CA LEU A 336 -13.03 12.48 1.76
C LEU A 336 -11.95 12.91 0.77
N LYS A 337 -12.32 13.50 -0.37
CA LYS A 337 -11.36 14.05 -1.33
C LYS A 337 -10.55 15.20 -0.70
N ALA A 338 -11.21 16.15 -0.05
CA ALA A 338 -10.55 17.25 0.62
C ALA A 338 -9.65 16.79 1.78
N LEU A 339 -10.04 15.73 2.52
CA LEU A 339 -9.20 15.08 3.52
C LEU A 339 -7.94 14.48 2.89
N ALA A 340 -8.06 13.74 1.79
CA ALA A 340 -6.92 13.16 1.11
C ALA A 340 -5.97 14.24 0.55
N GLU A 341 -6.49 15.30 -0.04
CA GLU A 341 -5.69 16.42 -0.53
C GLU A 341 -4.98 17.15 0.61
N ALA A 342 -5.64 17.36 1.75
CA ALA A 342 -5.06 18.01 2.92
C ALA A 342 -3.98 17.12 3.58
N LEU A 343 -4.24 15.81 3.70
CA LEU A 343 -3.25 14.85 4.19
C LEU A 343 -2.01 14.84 3.30
N ASN A 344 -2.16 14.78 1.98
CA ASN A 344 -1.05 14.83 1.03
C ASN A 344 -0.25 16.13 1.14
N GLY A 345 -0.93 17.27 1.32
CA GLY A 345 -0.28 18.54 1.56
C GLY A 345 0.51 18.55 2.87
N LEU A 346 -0.07 18.04 3.95
CA LEU A 346 0.58 17.89 5.25
C LEU A 346 1.83 17.01 5.16
N LEU A 347 1.72 15.84 4.54
CA LEU A 347 2.84 14.91 4.34
C LEU A 347 3.96 15.55 3.51
N SER A 348 3.62 16.22 2.40
CA SER A 348 4.60 16.88 1.53
C SER A 348 5.37 17.97 2.25
N VAL A 349 4.69 18.83 3.03
CA VAL A 349 5.32 19.92 3.80
C VAL A 349 6.19 19.35 4.91
N SER A 350 5.69 18.36 5.64
CA SER A 350 6.43 17.70 6.72
C SER A 350 7.70 17.01 6.21
N ILE A 351 7.60 16.23 5.12
CA ILE A 351 8.76 15.56 4.49
C ILE A 351 9.79 16.59 4.01
N SER A 352 9.36 17.67 3.36
CA SER A 352 10.29 18.70 2.89
C SER A 352 10.97 19.44 4.02
N GLY A 353 10.24 19.73 5.12
CA GLY A 353 10.77 20.36 6.32
C GLY A 353 11.81 19.48 7.03
N LEU A 354 11.50 18.22 7.22
CA LEU A 354 12.41 17.24 7.83
C LEU A 354 13.67 17.00 6.99
N ARG A 355 13.52 16.98 5.66
CA ARG A 355 14.65 16.87 4.73
C ARG A 355 15.55 18.10 4.79
N GLN A 356 14.97 19.30 4.85
CA GLN A 356 15.72 20.53 5.00
C GLN A 356 16.50 20.54 6.32
N ALA A 357 15.89 20.16 7.44
CA ALA A 357 16.55 20.02 8.72
C ALA A 357 17.74 19.05 8.65
N ALA A 358 17.59 17.91 8.00
CA ALA A 358 18.68 16.96 7.79
C ALA A 358 19.83 17.52 6.91
N GLU A 359 19.50 18.30 5.86
CA GLU A 359 20.51 18.97 5.02
C GLU A 359 21.27 20.04 5.80
N ASP A 360 20.61 20.77 6.66
CA ASP A 360 21.24 21.81 7.51
C ASP A 360 22.13 21.15 8.58
N CYS A 361 21.70 20.06 9.21
CA CYS A 361 22.57 19.21 10.03
C CYS A 361 23.85 18.77 9.27
N CYS A 362 23.74 18.39 8.00
CA CYS A 362 24.90 18.01 7.19
C CYS A 362 25.92 19.15 7.01
N LYS A 363 25.45 20.38 6.81
CA LYS A 363 26.34 21.55 6.69
C LYS A 363 27.09 21.81 7.99
N LEU A 364 26.38 21.71 9.12
CA LEU A 364 26.95 21.89 10.44
C LEU A 364 28.05 20.89 10.73
N ILE A 365 27.82 19.63 10.41
CA ILE A 365 28.80 18.57 10.64
C ILE A 365 30.05 18.72 9.78
N LYS A 366 29.92 19.16 8.53
CA LYS A 366 31.10 19.44 7.71
C LYS A 366 31.99 20.53 8.34
N ASN A 367 31.39 21.55 8.93
CA ASN A 367 32.12 22.60 9.64
C ASN A 367 32.76 22.06 10.92
N ALA A 368 32.01 21.22 11.68
CA ALA A 368 32.51 20.57 12.88
C ALA A 368 33.65 19.57 12.58
N GLU A 369 33.58 18.79 11.48
CA GLU A 369 34.68 17.91 11.04
C GLU A 369 35.98 18.65 10.80
N GLN A 370 35.95 19.77 10.11
CA GLN A 370 37.17 20.57 9.86
C GLN A 370 37.80 21.03 11.16
N LYS A 371 37.00 21.57 12.08
CA LYS A 371 37.48 22.03 13.39
C LYS A 371 37.99 20.87 14.25
N LEU A 372 37.33 19.70 14.20
CA LEU A 372 37.76 18.52 14.95
C LEU A 372 39.05 17.91 14.42
N ASP A 373 39.27 17.92 13.09
CA ASP A 373 40.53 17.48 12.48
C ASP A 373 41.70 18.39 12.89
N GLU A 374 41.51 19.70 12.95
CA GLU A 374 42.48 20.67 13.45
C GLU A 374 42.78 20.45 14.93
N LEU A 375 41.72 20.25 15.75
CA LEU A 375 41.80 19.97 17.18
C LEU A 375 42.54 18.65 17.46
N THR A 376 42.27 17.61 16.70
CA THR A 376 42.91 16.30 16.81
C THR A 376 44.39 16.39 16.48
N LYS A 377 44.77 17.14 15.42
CA LYS A 377 46.14 17.34 15.01
C LYS A 377 46.92 18.11 16.07
N THR A 378 46.39 19.23 16.55
CA THR A 378 47.02 20.08 17.58
C THR A 378 47.12 19.35 18.93
N ALA A 379 46.10 18.59 19.34
CA ALA A 379 46.12 17.76 20.51
C ALA A 379 47.19 16.66 20.39
N SER A 380 47.33 15.99 19.25
CA SER A 380 48.32 14.94 19.05
C SER A 380 49.77 15.48 19.10
N GLU A 381 50.03 16.65 18.54
CA GLU A 381 51.34 17.32 18.60
C GLU A 381 51.73 17.66 20.06
N TYR A 382 50.78 17.95 20.92
CA TYR A 382 50.97 18.31 22.31
C TYR A 382 51.07 17.09 23.25
N LEU A 383 50.32 16.00 22.96
CA LEU A 383 50.32 14.74 23.75
C LEU A 383 51.67 14.04 23.73
N GLU A 384 52.51 14.24 22.74
CA GLU A 384 53.92 13.79 22.73
C GLU A 384 54.79 14.53 23.78
N LEU A 385 54.35 15.72 24.21
CA LEU A 385 55.09 16.57 25.15
C LEU A 385 54.69 16.38 26.63
N VAL A 386 53.47 15.88 26.95
CA VAL A 386 52.91 15.80 28.30
C VAL A 386 52.58 14.35 28.67
N LYS A 387 53.54 13.64 29.22
CA LYS A 387 53.48 12.18 29.48
C LYS A 387 52.58 11.71 30.64
N ALA A 388 52.03 12.58 31.50
CA ALA A 388 51.33 12.16 32.74
C ALA A 388 49.79 12.12 32.59
N ASP A 389 49.14 13.05 31.86
CA ASP A 389 47.68 13.12 31.72
C ASP A 389 47.20 12.77 30.30
N GLY A 390 48.12 12.45 29.40
CA GLY A 390 47.87 12.16 27.99
C GLY A 390 46.83 11.05 27.74
N ASN A 391 46.77 10.05 28.61
CA ASN A 391 45.85 8.90 28.43
C ASN A 391 44.35 9.23 28.60
N ARG A 392 43.98 10.24 29.38
CA ARG A 392 42.58 10.66 29.54
C ARG A 392 42.12 11.55 28.38
N LEU A 393 42.93 12.54 28.03
CA LEU A 393 42.66 13.46 26.94
C LEU A 393 42.63 12.71 25.58
N GLU A 394 43.62 11.83 25.35
CA GLU A 394 43.66 10.98 24.16
C GLU A 394 42.39 10.12 24.00
N LYS A 395 41.92 9.49 25.08
CA LYS A 395 40.69 8.70 25.04
C LYS A 395 39.45 9.52 24.81
N SER A 396 39.32 10.73 25.37
CA SER A 396 38.18 11.60 25.15
C SER A 396 38.14 12.16 23.71
N VAL A 397 39.30 12.53 23.16
CA VAL A 397 39.42 12.94 21.76
C VAL A 397 39.06 11.79 20.80
N GLN A 398 39.56 10.57 21.07
CA GLN A 398 39.21 9.39 20.27
C GLN A 398 37.69 9.10 20.30
N LYS A 399 37.08 9.21 21.47
CA LYS A 399 35.62 9.03 21.65
C LYS A 399 34.85 10.11 20.86
N CYS A 400 35.32 11.36 20.88
CA CYS A 400 34.74 12.46 20.14
C CYS A 400 34.81 12.20 18.62
N VAL A 401 35.96 11.76 18.09
CA VAL A 401 36.16 11.38 16.68
C VAL A 401 35.24 10.22 16.28
N GLU A 402 35.07 9.22 17.14
CA GLU A 402 34.23 8.06 16.89
C GLU A 402 32.74 8.42 16.88
N SER A 403 32.29 9.26 17.81
CA SER A 403 30.92 9.79 17.84
C SER A 403 30.61 10.65 16.60
N MET A 404 31.57 11.45 16.13
CA MET A 404 31.44 12.23 14.91
C MET A 404 31.33 11.32 13.66
N ARG A 405 32.11 10.25 13.60
CA ARG A 405 32.04 9.27 12.51
C ARG A 405 30.68 8.60 12.45
N LEU A 406 30.13 8.21 13.59
CA LEU A 406 28.81 7.58 13.71
C LEU A 406 27.70 8.57 13.26
N LEU A 407 27.76 9.81 13.73
CA LEU A 407 26.84 10.86 13.34
C LEU A 407 26.85 11.08 11.82
N ARG A 408 28.04 11.14 11.21
CA ARG A 408 28.20 11.26 9.75
C ARG A 408 27.59 10.09 8.97
N GLU A 409 27.79 8.87 9.46
CA GLU A 409 27.24 7.65 8.85
C GLU A 409 25.72 7.65 8.92
N ASN A 410 25.14 8.02 10.05
CA ASN A 410 23.70 8.11 10.23
C ASN A 410 23.08 9.17 9.33
N ILE A 411 23.67 10.36 9.23
CA ILE A 411 23.20 11.40 8.30
C ILE A 411 23.28 10.93 6.85
N ARG A 412 24.35 10.25 6.47
CA ARG A 412 24.49 9.73 5.11
C ARG A 412 23.41 8.70 4.79
N ASN A 413 23.03 7.88 5.76
CA ASN A 413 21.93 6.92 5.63
C ASN A 413 20.58 7.64 5.46
N VAL A 414 20.35 8.71 6.23
CA VAL A 414 19.17 9.58 6.12
C VAL A 414 19.06 10.21 4.74
N LEU A 415 20.14 10.81 4.23
CA LEU A 415 20.11 11.55 2.97
C LEU A 415 20.08 10.65 1.73
N ASN A 416 20.63 9.47 1.81
CA ASN A 416 20.66 8.54 0.69
C ASN A 416 19.38 7.70 0.56
N GLY A 417 18.42 7.80 1.52
CA GLY A 417 17.21 7.00 1.52
C GLY A 417 17.52 5.51 1.40
N ASN A 418 18.56 5.03 2.08
CA ASN A 418 18.87 3.60 2.14
C ASN A 418 17.74 2.93 2.90
N GLY A 419 16.68 2.68 2.14
CA GLY A 419 15.45 2.07 2.57
C GLY A 419 15.69 0.80 3.34
N GLY A 420 14.81 0.59 4.30
CA GLY A 420 14.83 -0.49 5.24
C GLY A 420 15.03 -1.88 4.64
N ASN A 421 15.37 -2.81 5.49
CA ASN A 421 15.51 -4.21 5.12
C ASN A 421 14.17 -4.75 4.62
N ILE A 422 14.20 -5.40 3.46
CA ILE A 422 13.06 -6.19 3.00
C ILE A 422 13.30 -7.61 3.49
N GLU A 423 12.47 -8.06 4.42
CA GLU A 423 12.50 -9.44 4.88
C GLU A 423 11.48 -10.26 4.10
N ASP A 424 11.99 -11.20 3.35
CA ASP A 424 11.21 -12.14 2.58
C ASP A 424 10.67 -13.25 3.51
N VAL A 425 9.38 -13.15 3.86
CA VAL A 425 8.67 -14.16 4.66
C VAL A 425 7.83 -15.10 3.79
N SER A 426 8.11 -15.17 2.49
CA SER A 426 7.37 -16.02 1.53
C SER A 426 7.58 -17.52 1.75
N GLU A 427 8.56 -17.94 2.52
CA GLU A 427 8.70 -19.33 3.00
C GLU A 427 7.48 -19.82 3.79
N ASN A 428 6.68 -18.90 4.31
CA ASN A 428 5.42 -19.17 4.99
C ASN A 428 4.21 -19.22 4.05
N ALA A 429 4.40 -19.09 2.73
CA ALA A 429 3.31 -18.91 1.76
C ALA A 429 2.26 -20.02 1.79
N GLU A 430 2.65 -21.27 2.02
CA GLU A 430 1.70 -22.39 2.12
C GLU A 430 0.82 -22.27 3.36
N ARG A 431 1.42 -21.95 4.51
CA ARG A 431 0.69 -21.70 5.76
C ARG A 431 -0.19 -20.44 5.68
N ASP A 432 0.28 -19.40 5.00
CA ASP A 432 -0.49 -18.17 4.77
C ASP A 432 -1.70 -18.45 3.87
N ALA A 433 -1.55 -19.32 2.85
CA ALA A 433 -2.66 -19.77 2.02
C ALA A 433 -3.66 -20.64 2.79
N GLU A 434 -3.18 -21.56 3.64
CA GLU A 434 -4.05 -22.38 4.52
C GLU A 434 -4.83 -21.51 5.53
N ASN A 435 -4.18 -20.47 6.05
CA ASN A 435 -4.80 -19.50 6.96
C ASN A 435 -5.61 -18.41 6.24
N GLN A 436 -5.74 -18.49 4.92
CA GLN A 436 -6.51 -17.54 4.10
C GLN A 436 -6.08 -16.08 4.32
N ALA A 437 -4.76 -15.84 4.30
CA ALA A 437 -4.19 -14.54 4.58
C ALA A 437 -4.64 -13.48 3.56
N GLY A 438 -5.06 -12.30 4.03
CA GLY A 438 -5.51 -11.21 3.18
C GLY A 438 -4.45 -10.69 2.20
N GLY A 439 -4.88 -10.12 1.09
CA GLY A 439 -4.02 -9.62 0.01
C GLY A 439 -3.36 -10.71 -0.83
N MET A 440 -3.86 -11.96 -0.79
CA MET A 440 -3.25 -13.11 -1.43
C MET A 440 -4.18 -13.76 -2.47
N ALA A 441 -3.62 -14.14 -3.62
CA ALA A 441 -4.19 -15.06 -4.58
C ALA A 441 -3.42 -16.39 -4.55
N ALA A 442 -4.08 -17.51 -4.20
CA ALA A 442 -3.42 -18.79 -4.03
C ALA A 442 -4.08 -19.89 -4.87
N LYS A 443 -3.27 -20.70 -5.56
CA LYS A 443 -3.70 -21.93 -6.28
C LYS A 443 -4.84 -21.69 -7.28
N CYS A 444 -4.98 -20.47 -7.79
CA CYS A 444 -5.99 -20.11 -8.78
C CYS A 444 -5.55 -20.42 -10.20
N ARG A 445 -6.51 -20.73 -11.08
CA ARG A 445 -6.22 -21.07 -12.49
C ARG A 445 -7.08 -20.24 -13.44
N ASN A 446 -6.43 -19.73 -14.50
CA ASN A 446 -7.11 -19.02 -15.57
C ASN A 446 -6.98 -19.75 -16.89
N PHE A 447 -8.12 -20.00 -17.54
CA PHE A 447 -8.22 -20.58 -18.90
C PHE A 447 -8.94 -19.63 -19.87
N GLY A 448 -9.57 -18.56 -19.37
CA GLY A 448 -10.26 -17.57 -20.18
C GLY A 448 -9.32 -16.49 -20.72
N ASP A 449 -9.49 -16.08 -21.97
CA ASP A 449 -8.68 -15.03 -22.58
C ASP A 449 -8.88 -13.69 -21.87
N VAL A 450 -7.77 -12.95 -21.68
CA VAL A 450 -7.77 -11.66 -20.98
C VAL A 450 -7.29 -10.56 -21.90
N SER A 451 -8.11 -9.52 -22.09
CA SER A 451 -7.77 -8.45 -23.00
C SER A 451 -8.20 -7.06 -22.51
N GLY A 452 -7.37 -6.06 -22.80
CA GLY A 452 -7.62 -4.66 -22.41
C GLY A 452 -6.56 -3.71 -22.94
N ASP A 453 -6.52 -2.51 -22.37
CA ASP A 453 -5.62 -1.45 -22.83
C ASP A 453 -4.31 -1.44 -22.04
N TYR A 454 -4.35 -1.49 -20.70
CA TYR A 454 -3.18 -1.39 -19.82
C TYR A 454 -3.29 -2.33 -18.62
N GLY A 455 -2.17 -2.90 -18.20
CA GLY A 455 -2.09 -3.72 -16.98
C GLY A 455 -2.88 -5.01 -17.09
N ILE A 456 -2.49 -5.91 -18.01
CA ILE A 456 -3.23 -7.13 -18.30
C ILE A 456 -2.43 -8.34 -17.81
N GLY A 457 -3.03 -9.12 -16.90
CA GLY A 457 -2.41 -10.31 -16.33
C GLY A 457 -3.30 -11.55 -16.42
N GLY A 458 -2.68 -12.71 -16.58
CA GLY A 458 -3.42 -13.97 -16.58
C GLY A 458 -4.06 -14.30 -15.23
N ILE A 459 -3.47 -13.83 -14.14
CA ILE A 459 -4.01 -13.96 -12.78
C ILE A 459 -4.38 -12.58 -12.24
N ILE A 460 -3.45 -11.63 -12.16
CA ILE A 460 -3.69 -10.29 -11.61
C ILE A 460 -3.33 -9.23 -12.65
N GLY A 461 -4.24 -8.28 -12.89
CA GLY A 461 -3.99 -7.15 -13.77
C GLY A 461 -3.02 -6.16 -13.16
N ASN A 462 -3.31 -5.70 -11.92
CA ASN A 462 -2.50 -4.75 -11.18
C ASN A 462 -2.32 -5.20 -9.73
N LEU A 463 -1.07 -5.17 -9.26
CA LEU A 463 -0.67 -5.48 -7.90
C LEU A 463 -0.13 -4.20 -7.25
N SER A 464 -1.02 -3.39 -6.73
CA SER A 464 -0.72 -2.13 -6.06
C SER A 464 -1.85 -1.74 -5.11
N LYS A 465 -1.57 -0.83 -4.18
CA LYS A 465 -2.62 -0.22 -3.36
C LYS A 465 -3.58 0.57 -4.27
N GLU A 466 -4.89 0.45 -4.05
CA GLU A 466 -5.87 1.23 -4.81
C GLU A 466 -5.72 2.72 -4.45
N LEU A 467 -5.41 3.53 -5.44
CA LEU A 467 -5.44 4.98 -5.31
C LEU A 467 -6.82 5.50 -5.76
N PRO A 468 -7.39 6.53 -5.11
CA PRO A 468 -8.57 7.21 -5.61
C PRO A 468 -8.34 7.66 -7.07
N SER A 469 -9.34 7.49 -7.91
CA SER A 469 -9.24 7.68 -9.38
C SER A 469 -8.71 9.03 -9.86
N ASP A 470 -8.77 10.04 -9.02
CA ASP A 470 -8.32 11.40 -9.35
C ASP A 470 -6.86 11.66 -8.90
N LEU A 471 -6.24 10.70 -8.18
CA LEU A 471 -4.85 10.77 -7.69
C LEU A 471 -3.87 9.90 -8.50
N GLU A 472 -4.33 9.21 -9.54
CA GLU A 472 -3.48 8.36 -10.39
C GLU A 472 -2.35 9.12 -11.13
N GLU A 473 -2.42 10.45 -11.19
CA GLU A 473 -1.39 11.31 -11.78
C GLU A 473 -0.44 11.93 -10.74
N ILE A 474 -0.70 11.74 -9.44
CA ILE A 474 0.12 12.30 -8.36
C ILE A 474 1.02 11.19 -7.84
N ASP A 475 2.30 11.30 -8.11
CA ASP A 475 3.36 10.46 -7.52
C ASP A 475 3.53 10.93 -6.06
N ILE A 476 2.83 10.27 -5.13
CA ILE A 476 2.90 10.59 -3.70
C ILE A 476 4.10 9.83 -3.14
N PRO A 477 5.18 10.50 -2.72
CA PRO A 477 6.24 9.82 -2.00
C PRO A 477 5.64 9.25 -0.70
N SER A 478 5.79 7.95 -0.48
CA SER A 478 5.46 7.33 0.79
C SER A 478 6.37 7.91 1.88
N ILE A 479 5.80 8.23 3.04
CA ILE A 479 6.57 8.58 4.25
C ILE A 479 7.63 7.51 4.52
N ASP A 480 7.29 6.24 4.29
CA ASP A 480 8.15 5.08 4.49
C ASP A 480 9.44 5.12 3.66
N ASP A 481 9.40 5.73 2.46
CA ASP A 481 10.55 5.81 1.56
C ASP A 481 11.57 6.90 1.94
N VAL A 482 11.19 7.86 2.79
CA VAL A 482 11.98 9.07 3.06
C VAL A 482 12.48 9.16 4.50
N LEU A 483 11.76 8.65 5.47
CA LEU A 483 11.98 8.97 6.89
C LEU A 483 12.52 7.81 7.75
N PHE A 484 12.57 6.58 7.26
CA PHE A 484 13.06 5.44 8.04
C PHE A 484 14.30 4.81 7.42
N THR A 485 15.39 4.81 8.19
CA THR A 485 16.62 4.09 7.85
C THR A 485 16.63 2.66 8.35
N ASP A 486 15.71 2.30 9.23
CA ASP A 486 15.63 0.97 9.86
C ASP A 486 14.20 0.41 9.83
N THR A 487 13.59 0.47 8.63
CA THR A 487 12.31 -0.21 8.39
C THR A 487 12.55 -1.64 7.97
N THR A 488 11.89 -2.58 8.61
CA THR A 488 11.80 -3.94 8.11
C THR A 488 10.44 -4.14 7.45
N LEU A 489 10.44 -4.23 6.13
CA LEU A 489 9.27 -4.52 5.34
C LEU A 489 9.14 -6.04 5.17
N PHE A 490 8.19 -6.65 5.87
CA PHE A 490 7.84 -8.07 5.70
C PHE A 490 6.89 -8.20 4.51
N ILE A 491 7.35 -8.83 3.43
CA ILE A 491 6.52 -9.08 2.25
C ILE A 491 6.15 -10.55 2.21
N ARG A 492 4.85 -10.84 2.27
CA ARG A 492 4.28 -12.17 2.01
C ARG A 492 4.17 -12.44 0.50
N ALA A 493 4.10 -13.74 0.15
CA ALA A 493 3.71 -14.12 -1.20
C ALA A 493 2.31 -13.57 -1.52
N THR A 494 2.21 -12.74 -2.55
CA THR A 494 0.95 -12.13 -2.96
C THR A 494 0.22 -12.98 -4.00
N VAL A 495 1.00 -13.66 -4.86
CA VAL A 495 0.51 -14.66 -5.81
C VAL A 495 1.28 -15.96 -5.58
N PHE A 496 0.56 -17.00 -5.17
CA PHE A 496 1.14 -18.28 -4.78
C PHE A 496 0.57 -19.44 -5.59
N MET A 497 1.43 -20.18 -6.28
CA MET A 497 1.08 -21.41 -7.04
C MET A 497 -0.11 -21.24 -7.98
N CYS A 498 -0.25 -20.06 -8.60
CA CYS A 498 -1.29 -19.80 -9.60
C CYS A 498 -0.83 -20.16 -11.02
N SER A 499 -1.76 -20.53 -11.89
CA SER A 499 -1.45 -20.87 -13.27
C SER A 499 -2.35 -20.19 -14.31
N ASN A 500 -1.78 -19.86 -15.47
CA ASN A 500 -2.49 -19.31 -16.60
C ASN A 500 -2.13 -20.03 -17.90
N ASP A 501 -3.14 -20.48 -18.65
CA ASP A 501 -2.96 -21.15 -19.95
C ASP A 501 -3.68 -20.42 -21.11
N ALA A 502 -4.10 -19.18 -20.89
CA ALA A 502 -4.89 -18.38 -21.81
C ALA A 502 -4.07 -17.37 -22.62
N VAL A 503 -4.74 -16.69 -23.56
CA VAL A 503 -4.18 -15.58 -24.32
C VAL A 503 -4.34 -14.26 -23.54
N ILE A 504 -3.21 -13.59 -23.31
CA ILE A 504 -3.14 -12.31 -22.60
C ILE A 504 -2.78 -11.20 -23.60
N SER A 505 -3.64 -10.19 -23.74
CA SER A 505 -3.46 -9.14 -24.75
C SER A 505 -3.68 -7.73 -24.19
N ALA A 506 -2.60 -6.96 -24.09
CA ALA A 506 -2.65 -5.52 -23.83
C ALA A 506 -2.52 -4.75 -25.15
N LYS A 507 -3.45 -3.80 -25.40
CA LYS A 507 -3.37 -2.91 -26.55
C LYS A 507 -2.13 -2.00 -26.48
N TYR A 508 -1.74 -1.60 -25.27
CA TYR A 508 -0.62 -0.72 -25.03
C TYR A 508 0.46 -1.41 -24.18
N ASP A 509 0.50 -1.19 -22.89
CA ASP A 509 1.62 -1.55 -22.03
C ASP A 509 1.23 -2.55 -20.92
N ASN A 510 2.22 -3.27 -20.41
CA ASN A 510 2.17 -4.14 -19.24
C ASN A 510 1.27 -5.38 -19.45
N ALA A 511 1.76 -6.34 -20.19
CA ALA A 511 1.15 -7.67 -20.33
C ALA A 511 2.01 -8.74 -19.68
N GLY A 512 1.45 -9.58 -18.83
CA GLY A 512 2.15 -10.70 -18.20
C GLY A 512 1.29 -11.95 -18.09
N GLY A 513 1.91 -13.10 -18.20
CA GLY A 513 1.17 -14.36 -18.10
C GLY A 513 0.53 -14.60 -16.74
N ILE A 514 1.10 -14.02 -15.68
CA ILE A 514 0.55 -14.04 -14.33
C ILE A 514 0.16 -12.61 -13.90
N LEU A 515 1.07 -11.63 -14.01
CA LEU A 515 0.88 -10.27 -13.53
C LEU A 515 1.10 -9.24 -14.64
N GLY A 516 0.14 -8.33 -14.87
CA GLY A 516 0.32 -7.22 -15.79
C GLY A 516 1.29 -6.18 -15.27
N TYR A 517 0.97 -5.54 -14.15
CA TYR A 517 1.77 -4.51 -13.50
C TYR A 517 1.77 -4.70 -11.97
N GLY A 518 2.91 -4.41 -11.32
CA GLY A 518 3.01 -4.40 -9.87
C GLY A 518 4.00 -3.36 -9.39
N SER A 519 3.55 -2.46 -8.50
CA SER A 519 4.43 -1.51 -7.82
C SER A 519 5.28 -2.18 -6.75
N ARG A 520 4.72 -3.19 -6.08
CA ARG A 520 5.36 -4.06 -5.07
C ARG A 520 4.70 -5.43 -5.11
N GLY A 521 5.31 -6.44 -4.52
CA GLY A 521 4.71 -7.75 -4.32
C GLY A 521 5.67 -8.90 -4.60
N PHE A 522 5.18 -10.10 -4.33
CA PHE A 522 5.96 -11.33 -4.42
C PHE A 522 5.15 -12.42 -5.14
N LEU A 523 5.71 -12.94 -6.23
CA LEU A 523 5.14 -14.05 -6.98
C LEU A 523 5.96 -15.30 -6.71
N LEU A 524 5.32 -16.37 -6.24
CA LEU A 524 5.97 -17.62 -5.85
C LEU A 524 5.31 -18.84 -6.50
N GLY A 525 6.12 -19.68 -7.14
CA GLY A 525 5.69 -20.98 -7.65
C GLY A 525 4.61 -20.90 -8.74
N CYS A 526 4.55 -19.79 -9.51
CA CYS A 526 3.53 -19.61 -10.53
C CYS A 526 3.94 -20.14 -11.90
N GLU A 527 2.98 -20.61 -12.68
CA GLU A 527 3.21 -21.15 -14.02
C GLU A 527 2.39 -20.40 -15.07
N SER A 528 2.99 -20.13 -16.21
CA SER A 528 2.30 -19.51 -17.35
C SER A 528 2.57 -20.21 -18.66
N GLY A 529 1.47 -20.60 -19.34
CA GLY A 529 1.42 -21.08 -20.71
C GLY A 529 0.76 -20.06 -21.66
N GLY A 530 0.36 -20.53 -22.84
CA GLY A 530 -0.40 -19.72 -23.79
C GLY A 530 0.42 -18.63 -24.50
N SER A 531 -0.15 -17.43 -24.64
CA SER A 531 0.52 -16.31 -25.31
C SER A 531 0.32 -14.98 -24.60
N VAL A 532 1.34 -14.11 -24.65
CA VAL A 532 1.31 -12.78 -24.05
C VAL A 532 1.70 -11.72 -25.08
N LYS A 533 0.87 -10.71 -25.26
CA LYS A 533 1.08 -9.61 -26.20
C LYS A 533 0.95 -8.26 -25.50
N ALA A 534 1.98 -7.43 -25.62
CA ALA A 534 1.91 -6.00 -25.33
C ALA A 534 2.11 -5.17 -26.61
N GLY A 535 1.17 -4.32 -26.94
CA GLY A 535 1.20 -3.53 -28.18
C GLY A 535 2.35 -2.52 -28.23
N ARG A 536 2.92 -2.13 -27.05
CA ARG A 536 4.04 -1.20 -26.92
C ARG A 536 5.17 -1.77 -26.05
N LYS A 537 5.05 -1.74 -24.72
CA LYS A 537 6.14 -2.04 -23.79
C LYS A 537 5.72 -3.04 -22.72
N TYR A 538 6.70 -3.76 -22.18
CA TYR A 538 6.60 -4.66 -21.05
C TYR A 538 5.70 -5.87 -21.29
N ALA A 539 6.20 -6.81 -22.09
CA ALA A 539 5.63 -8.15 -22.23
C ALA A 539 6.50 -9.17 -21.49
N GLY A 540 5.92 -9.94 -20.59
CA GLY A 540 6.66 -10.96 -19.83
C GLY A 540 5.89 -12.26 -19.69
N GLY A 541 6.60 -13.38 -19.72
CA GLY A 541 5.98 -14.69 -19.57
C GLY A 541 5.30 -14.87 -18.22
N ILE A 542 5.84 -14.26 -17.16
CA ILE A 542 5.23 -14.20 -15.82
C ILE A 542 4.72 -12.79 -15.53
N ALA A 543 5.55 -11.76 -15.63
CA ALA A 543 5.13 -10.40 -15.31
C ALA A 543 5.47 -9.41 -16.43
N GLY A 544 4.54 -8.51 -16.78
CA GLY A 544 4.84 -7.40 -17.67
C GLY A 544 5.85 -6.46 -17.01
N ARG A 545 5.51 -5.91 -15.84
CA ARG A 545 6.43 -5.09 -15.02
C ARG A 545 6.14 -5.30 -13.54
N LEU A 546 7.19 -5.55 -12.75
CA LEU A 546 7.07 -5.71 -11.29
C LEU A 546 8.26 -5.06 -10.58
N SER A 547 8.00 -4.12 -9.65
CA SER A 547 9.02 -3.58 -8.74
C SER A 547 9.16 -4.43 -7.47
N GLY A 548 9.09 -5.76 -7.59
CA GLY A 548 9.12 -6.77 -6.53
C GLY A 548 9.90 -8.01 -6.96
N THR A 549 9.60 -9.14 -6.33
CA THR A 549 10.32 -10.41 -6.52
C THR A 549 9.46 -11.46 -7.23
N ILE A 550 10.08 -12.18 -8.18
CA ILE A 550 9.53 -13.36 -8.84
C ILE A 550 10.43 -14.53 -8.47
N ARG A 551 9.89 -15.57 -7.83
CA ARG A 551 10.66 -16.74 -7.40
C ARG A 551 9.98 -18.06 -7.77
N GLU A 552 10.79 -19.06 -8.18
CA GLU A 552 10.34 -20.41 -8.50
C GLU A 552 9.19 -20.44 -9.53
N CYS A 553 9.17 -19.47 -10.45
CA CYS A 553 8.13 -19.38 -11.47
C CYS A 553 8.57 -19.93 -12.81
N GLY A 554 7.64 -20.57 -13.52
CA GLY A 554 7.84 -21.18 -14.82
C GLY A 554 7.03 -20.52 -15.94
N SER A 555 7.65 -20.32 -17.12
CA SER A 555 6.94 -19.79 -18.28
C SER A 555 7.24 -20.58 -19.55
N ILE A 556 6.17 -21.03 -20.24
CA ILE A 556 6.23 -21.60 -21.60
C ILE A 556 5.25 -20.79 -22.45
N THR A 557 5.64 -19.57 -22.84
CA THR A 557 4.74 -18.63 -23.48
C THR A 557 5.24 -18.13 -24.83
N ALA A 558 4.30 -17.88 -25.76
CA ALA A 558 4.57 -17.12 -26.97
C ALA A 558 4.47 -15.62 -26.68
N LEU A 559 5.56 -14.89 -26.90
CA LEU A 559 5.69 -13.48 -26.51
C LEU A 559 5.71 -12.55 -27.72
N ASN A 560 4.94 -11.47 -27.67
CA ASN A 560 4.92 -10.41 -28.66
C ASN A 560 4.91 -9.04 -28.00
N GLY A 561 5.83 -8.15 -28.38
CA GLY A 561 5.93 -6.80 -27.87
C GLY A 561 6.97 -5.97 -28.62
N LYS A 562 6.84 -4.63 -28.56
CA LYS A 562 7.79 -3.73 -29.27
C LYS A 562 9.05 -3.43 -28.45
N ALA A 563 8.95 -3.42 -27.12
CA ALA A 563 10.08 -3.16 -26.23
C ALA A 563 9.88 -3.83 -24.86
N TYR A 564 10.97 -4.14 -24.20
CA TYR A 564 11.00 -4.81 -22.88
C TYR A 564 10.21 -6.12 -22.89
N VAL A 565 10.63 -7.05 -23.77
CA VAL A 565 10.06 -8.39 -23.88
C VAL A 565 10.99 -9.40 -23.22
N GLY A 566 10.49 -10.14 -22.24
CA GLY A 566 11.30 -11.10 -21.49
C GLY A 566 10.58 -12.41 -21.19
N GLY A 567 11.30 -13.53 -21.24
CA GLY A 567 10.76 -14.87 -20.99
C GLY A 567 10.09 -15.00 -19.62
N ILE A 568 10.63 -14.33 -18.59
CA ILE A 568 10.03 -14.24 -17.26
C ILE A 568 9.34 -12.90 -17.09
N ALA A 569 10.03 -11.78 -17.26
CA ALA A 569 9.45 -10.45 -17.05
C ALA A 569 9.93 -9.47 -18.10
N GLY A 570 9.07 -8.54 -18.51
CA GLY A 570 9.47 -7.37 -19.29
C GLY A 570 10.36 -6.41 -18.46
N SER A 571 10.08 -6.30 -17.15
CA SER A 571 10.93 -5.63 -16.15
C SER A 571 10.61 -6.19 -14.76
N ALA A 572 11.63 -6.52 -13.98
CA ALA A 572 11.48 -6.96 -12.59
C ALA A 572 12.65 -6.45 -11.75
N LYS A 573 12.42 -6.25 -10.42
CA LYS A 573 13.47 -5.88 -9.48
C LYS A 573 14.34 -7.09 -9.12
N SER A 574 13.71 -8.25 -8.91
CA SER A 574 14.39 -9.50 -8.55
C SER A 574 13.72 -10.71 -9.21
N VAL A 575 14.54 -11.63 -9.74
CA VAL A 575 14.10 -12.89 -10.34
C VAL A 575 15.02 -14.00 -9.82
N ILE A 576 14.45 -15.00 -9.13
CA ILE A 576 15.18 -16.05 -8.43
C ILE A 576 14.61 -17.42 -8.82
N ASP A 577 15.47 -18.36 -9.17
CA ASP A 577 15.11 -19.77 -9.46
C ASP A 577 13.94 -19.96 -10.44
N CYS A 578 13.86 -19.08 -11.44
CA CYS A 578 12.82 -19.10 -12.46
C CYS A 578 13.31 -19.73 -13.76
N ALA A 579 12.40 -20.38 -14.49
CA ALA A 579 12.68 -20.97 -15.78
C ALA A 579 11.74 -20.46 -16.88
N ALA A 580 12.27 -20.19 -18.08
CA ALA A 580 11.45 -19.79 -19.21
C ALA A 580 11.87 -20.48 -20.52
N VAL A 581 10.87 -20.89 -21.30
CA VAL A 581 11.04 -21.37 -22.67
C VAL A 581 10.16 -20.50 -23.58
N PRO A 582 10.58 -19.26 -23.88
CA PRO A 582 9.78 -18.35 -24.68
C PRO A 582 9.88 -18.63 -26.16
N THR A 583 8.75 -18.46 -26.88
CA THR A 583 8.75 -18.31 -28.33
C THR A 583 8.51 -16.84 -28.64
N MET A 584 9.47 -16.19 -29.29
CA MET A 584 9.31 -14.78 -29.71
C MET A 584 8.57 -14.72 -31.04
N LEU A 585 7.50 -13.94 -31.11
CA LEU A 585 6.64 -13.77 -32.29
C LEU A 585 6.82 -12.39 -32.92
#